data_9b2d4c7437a5bd40e218c904c398b01a
#
_entry.id   9b2d4c7437a5bd40e218c904c398b01a
#
_cell.length_a   1.000
_cell.length_b   1.000
_cell.length_c   1.000
_cell.angle_alpha   90.00
_cell.angle_beta   90.00
_cell.angle_gamma   90.00
#
_symmetry.space_group_name_H-M   'P 1'
#
loop_
_entity.id
_entity.type
_entity.pdbx_description
1 polymer ?
#
loop_
_entity_poly.entity_id
_entity_poly.type
_entity_poly.pdbx_seq_one_letter_code
_entity_poly.pdbx_strand_id
1 'polypeptide(L)'
;MAKVIKPQGKICSIVDTSNVDLSLLKSKSATFVWEFMFTRSMYKTSDMIEQQRLLNNVSELINNGVLVTTANTLLHPINAENLRKAHKMIEQGNAIGKLVLSDWA
;
A
#
# COMPACT_ATOMS: atom_id res chain seq x y z
N MET A 1 -16.69 8.65 -5.64
CA MET A 1 -15.78 8.17 -6.71
C MET A 1 -16.38 8.37 -8.10
N ALA A 2 -17.54 7.77 -8.44
CA ALA A 2 -18.15 7.90 -9.77
C ALA A 2 -18.46 9.34 -10.20
N LYS A 3 -18.81 10.24 -9.29
CA LYS A 3 -19.08 11.65 -9.59
C LYS A 3 -17.84 12.44 -10.01
N VAL A 4 -16.67 12.16 -9.40
CA VAL A 4 -15.45 12.96 -9.59
C VAL A 4 -14.52 12.42 -10.68
N ILE A 5 -14.62 11.12 -11.03
CA ILE A 5 -13.78 10.55 -12.08
C ILE A 5 -14.10 11.22 -13.43
N LYS A 6 -13.08 11.59 -14.18
CA LYS A 6 -13.26 12.07 -15.56
C LYS A 6 -13.70 10.94 -16.51
N PRO A 7 -14.36 11.23 -17.63
CA PRO A 7 -14.61 10.23 -18.66
C PRO A 7 -13.33 9.51 -19.08
N GLN A 8 -13.44 8.19 -19.32
CA GLN A 8 -12.32 7.30 -19.63
C GLN A 8 -11.22 7.22 -18.55
N GLY A 9 -11.50 7.73 -17.34
CA GLY A 9 -10.59 7.65 -16.21
C GLY A 9 -10.47 6.22 -15.66
N LYS A 10 -9.41 6.00 -14.86
CA LYS A 10 -9.14 4.71 -14.21
C LYS A 10 -9.28 4.84 -12.70
N ILE A 11 -9.89 3.87 -12.07
CA ILE A 11 -10.02 3.72 -10.62
C ILE A 11 -9.33 2.43 -10.25
N CYS A 12 -8.37 2.50 -9.34
CA CYS A 12 -7.73 1.34 -8.74
C CYS A 12 -8.09 1.28 -7.26
N SER A 13 -8.61 0.14 -6.80
CA SER A 13 -8.91 -0.08 -5.38
C SER A 13 -7.97 -1.10 -4.79
N ILE A 14 -7.41 -0.77 -3.62
CA ILE A 14 -6.54 -1.64 -2.82
C ILE A 14 -7.23 -2.12 -1.54
N VAL A 15 -8.46 -1.69 -1.30
CA VAL A 15 -9.24 -2.03 -0.11
C VAL A 15 -10.50 -2.80 -0.50
N ASP A 16 -10.85 -3.78 0.31
CA ASP A 16 -12.09 -4.52 0.15
C ASP A 16 -13.29 -3.58 0.37
N THR A 17 -14.25 -3.71 -0.51
CA THR A 17 -15.53 -3.01 -0.38
C THR A 17 -16.66 -4.03 -0.57
N SER A 18 -17.61 -4.01 0.32
CA SER A 18 -18.72 -4.97 0.30
C SER A 18 -19.65 -4.81 -0.91
N ASN A 19 -19.84 -3.57 -1.41
CA ASN A 19 -20.70 -3.29 -2.54
C ASN A 19 -20.19 -2.08 -3.34
N VAL A 20 -19.85 -2.30 -4.61
CA VAL A 20 -19.50 -1.25 -5.56
C VAL A 20 -20.47 -1.31 -6.72
N ASP A 21 -21.28 -0.28 -6.89
CA ASP A 21 -22.12 -0.15 -8.08
C ASP A 21 -21.28 0.37 -9.26
N LEU A 22 -20.82 -0.55 -10.08
CA LEU A 22 -20.05 -0.25 -11.28
C LEU A 22 -20.92 0.36 -12.40
N SER A 23 -22.26 0.25 -12.32
CA SER A 23 -23.14 0.84 -13.34
C SER A 23 -22.99 2.36 -13.43
N LEU A 24 -22.65 3.01 -12.31
CA LEU A 24 -22.38 4.44 -12.25
C LEU A 24 -21.17 4.90 -13.07
N LEU A 25 -20.30 3.96 -13.46
CA LEU A 25 -19.11 4.24 -14.28
C LEU A 25 -19.36 4.10 -15.79
N LYS A 26 -20.48 3.44 -16.15
CA LYS A 26 -20.79 3.09 -17.54
C LYS A 26 -20.87 4.31 -18.45
N SER A 27 -21.60 5.35 -18.04
CA SER A 27 -21.80 6.56 -18.84
C SER A 27 -20.51 7.34 -19.13
N LYS A 28 -19.48 7.12 -18.29
CA LYS A 28 -18.15 7.73 -18.45
C LYS A 28 -17.12 6.80 -19.11
N SER A 29 -17.51 5.57 -19.48
CA SER A 29 -16.58 4.53 -19.97
C SER A 29 -15.33 4.41 -19.05
N ALA A 30 -15.51 4.57 -17.74
CA ALA A 30 -14.42 4.52 -16.79
C ALA A 30 -14.03 3.06 -16.49
N THR A 31 -12.75 2.83 -16.27
CA THR A 31 -12.19 1.53 -15.91
C THR A 31 -12.12 1.39 -14.39
N PHE A 32 -12.53 0.24 -13.87
CA PHE A 32 -12.31 -0.14 -12.48
C PHE A 32 -11.42 -1.38 -12.42
N VAL A 33 -10.38 -1.34 -11.60
CA VAL A 33 -9.46 -2.47 -11.36
C VAL A 33 -9.20 -2.64 -9.88
N TRP A 34 -8.97 -3.89 -9.48
CA TRP A 34 -8.46 -4.23 -8.17
C TRP A 34 -6.94 -4.34 -8.21
N GLU A 35 -6.27 -3.87 -7.18
CA GLU A 35 -4.88 -4.19 -6.92
C GLU A 35 -4.79 -4.97 -5.61
N PHE A 36 -4.18 -6.15 -5.68
CA PHE A 36 -3.94 -7.00 -4.53
C PHE A 36 -2.50 -7.52 -4.56
N MET A 37 -1.71 -7.05 -3.60
CA MET A 37 -0.26 -7.29 -3.56
C MET A 37 0.14 -8.78 -3.59
N PHE A 38 -0.74 -9.67 -3.14
CA PHE A 38 -0.46 -11.11 -3.10
C PHE A 38 -0.91 -11.88 -4.34
N THR A 39 -1.54 -11.26 -5.31
CA THR A 39 -2.05 -11.96 -6.51
C THR A 39 -0.96 -12.80 -7.18
N ARG A 40 0.21 -12.20 -7.43
CA ARG A 40 1.33 -12.90 -8.10
C ARG A 40 1.80 -14.13 -7.33
N SER A 41 2.02 -14.01 -6.03
CA SER A 41 2.49 -15.11 -5.19
C SER A 41 1.41 -16.16 -4.94
N MET A 42 0.16 -15.73 -4.70
CA MET A 42 -0.97 -16.60 -4.41
C MET A 42 -1.34 -17.50 -5.60
N TYR A 43 -1.34 -16.94 -6.80
CA TYR A 43 -1.71 -17.65 -8.03
C TYR A 43 -0.49 -18.13 -8.85
N LYS A 44 0.72 -17.90 -8.35
CA LYS A 44 1.98 -18.28 -9.03
C LYS A 44 2.01 -17.86 -10.48
N THR A 45 1.69 -16.57 -10.72
CA THR A 45 1.63 -16.02 -12.07
C THR A 45 3.03 -16.00 -12.72
N SER A 46 3.08 -16.02 -14.05
CA SER A 46 4.35 -16.03 -14.80
C SER A 46 5.22 -14.79 -14.57
N ASP A 47 4.63 -13.73 -14.05
CA ASP A 47 5.28 -12.44 -13.77
C ASP A 47 5.60 -12.23 -12.28
N MET A 48 5.74 -13.29 -11.47
CA MET A 48 6.06 -13.19 -10.03
C MET A 48 7.29 -12.33 -9.75
N ILE A 49 8.27 -12.35 -10.64
CA ILE A 49 9.52 -11.58 -10.52
C ILE A 49 9.29 -10.07 -10.52
N GLU A 50 8.17 -9.58 -11.07
CA GLU A 50 7.91 -8.15 -11.16
C GLU A 50 7.74 -7.48 -9.80
N GLN A 51 7.29 -8.21 -8.79
CA GLN A 51 7.22 -7.67 -7.42
C GLN A 51 8.61 -7.36 -6.86
N GLN A 52 9.58 -8.25 -7.07
CA GLN A 52 10.97 -8.01 -6.67
C GLN A 52 11.56 -6.81 -7.42
N ARG A 53 11.36 -6.74 -8.75
CA ARG A 53 11.85 -5.65 -9.57
C ARG A 53 11.28 -4.31 -9.12
N LEU A 54 9.98 -4.27 -8.84
CA LEU A 54 9.30 -3.06 -8.33
C LEU A 54 9.91 -2.62 -7.00
N LEU A 55 10.07 -3.52 -6.04
CA LEU A 55 10.61 -3.19 -4.72
C LEU A 55 12.06 -2.73 -4.78
N ASN A 56 12.89 -3.36 -5.62
CA ASN A 56 14.26 -2.93 -5.83
C ASN A 56 14.32 -1.51 -6.44
N ASN A 57 13.49 -1.25 -7.45
CA ASN A 57 13.40 0.08 -8.06
C ASN A 57 12.95 1.14 -7.06
N VAL A 58 11.94 0.85 -6.23
CA VAL A 58 11.51 1.77 -5.15
C VAL A 58 12.64 2.03 -4.18
N SER A 59 13.41 1.01 -3.78
CA SER A 59 14.57 1.17 -2.89
C SER A 59 15.63 2.09 -3.51
N GLU A 60 15.95 1.91 -4.79
CA GLU A 60 16.89 2.77 -5.52
C GLU A 60 16.39 4.21 -5.61
N LEU A 61 15.11 4.41 -5.89
CA LEU A 61 14.51 5.76 -5.97
C LEU A 61 14.54 6.49 -4.63
N ILE A 62 14.35 5.77 -3.52
CA ILE A 62 14.49 6.33 -2.16
C ILE A 62 15.95 6.68 -1.88
N ASN A 63 16.90 5.79 -2.17
CA ASN A 63 18.32 6.01 -1.96
C ASN A 63 18.86 7.21 -2.76
N ASN A 64 18.30 7.43 -3.94
CA ASN A 64 18.65 8.57 -4.82
C ASN A 64 17.87 9.86 -4.49
N GLY A 65 17.03 9.86 -3.44
CA GLY A 65 16.26 11.03 -3.03
C GLY A 65 15.13 11.43 -3.99
N VAL A 66 14.76 10.56 -4.95
CA VAL A 66 13.65 10.79 -5.89
C VAL A 66 12.31 10.53 -5.21
N LEU A 67 12.24 9.50 -4.36
CA LEU A 67 11.10 9.21 -3.51
C LEU A 67 11.42 9.49 -2.05
N VAL A 68 10.46 10.09 -1.35
CA VAL A 68 10.54 10.32 0.09
C VAL A 68 9.95 9.12 0.81
N THR A 69 10.69 8.57 1.78
CA THR A 69 10.18 7.50 2.64
C THR A 69 9.00 7.99 3.48
N THR A 70 8.03 7.12 3.71
CA THR A 70 6.91 7.37 4.64
C THR A 70 7.21 6.92 6.06
N ALA A 71 8.39 6.36 6.33
CA ALA A 71 8.84 6.00 7.67
C ALA A 71 9.14 7.27 8.47
N ASN A 72 8.30 7.60 9.43
CA ASN A 72 8.41 8.80 10.25
C ASN A 72 8.48 8.54 11.77
N THR A 73 8.27 7.30 12.18
CA THR A 73 8.40 6.88 13.57
C THR A 73 9.35 5.71 13.67
N LEU A 74 10.45 5.88 14.39
CA LEU A 74 11.44 4.83 14.64
C LEU A 74 11.42 4.49 16.13
N LEU A 75 11.22 3.23 16.45
CA LEU A 75 11.37 2.66 17.79
C LEU A 75 12.61 1.77 17.85
N HIS A 76 13.42 1.96 18.85
CA HIS A 76 14.69 1.27 19.06
C HIS A 76 14.87 0.96 20.56
N PRO A 77 15.35 -0.24 20.93
CA PRO A 77 15.57 -1.42 20.11
C PRO A 77 14.29 -2.25 19.86
N ILE A 78 14.39 -3.30 19.05
CA ILE A 78 13.33 -4.31 18.92
C ILE A 78 13.29 -5.13 20.20
N ASN A 79 12.26 -4.91 21.01
CA ASN A 79 11.99 -5.65 22.25
C ASN A 79 10.48 -5.72 22.52
N ALA A 80 10.08 -6.49 23.52
CA ALA A 80 8.67 -6.70 23.84
C ALA A 80 7.94 -5.39 24.23
N GLU A 81 8.63 -4.45 24.88
CA GLU A 81 8.05 -3.17 25.27
C GLU A 81 7.75 -2.30 24.06
N ASN A 82 8.73 -2.12 23.17
CA ASN A 82 8.58 -1.33 21.97
C ASN A 82 7.59 -1.97 20.98
N LEU A 83 7.51 -3.31 20.93
CA LEU A 83 6.47 -4.00 20.16
C LEU A 83 5.07 -3.68 20.68
N ARG A 84 4.84 -3.77 21.99
CA ARG A 84 3.53 -3.42 22.59
C ARG A 84 3.18 -1.95 22.30
N LYS A 85 4.16 -1.05 22.42
CA LYS A 85 3.98 0.37 22.10
C LYS A 85 3.60 0.57 20.64
N ALA A 86 4.30 -0.09 19.72
CA ALA A 86 4.00 -0.03 18.28
C ALA A 86 2.58 -0.52 17.97
N HIS A 87 2.19 -1.67 18.52
CA HIS A 87 0.82 -2.20 18.35
C HIS A 87 -0.23 -1.20 18.84
N LYS A 88 -0.06 -0.68 20.05
CA LYS A 88 -0.98 0.32 20.61
C LYS A 88 -1.10 1.56 19.72
N MET A 89 0.00 2.06 19.17
CA MET A 89 -0.03 3.22 18.26
C MET A 89 -0.79 2.92 16.97
N ILE A 90 -0.63 1.73 16.40
CA ILE A 90 -1.36 1.33 15.17
C ILE A 90 -2.84 1.10 15.46
N GLU A 91 -3.18 0.45 16.58
CA GLU A 91 -4.56 0.17 16.98
C GLU A 91 -5.38 1.45 17.24
N GLN A 92 -4.74 2.54 17.61
CA GLN A 92 -5.40 3.85 17.75
C GLN A 92 -5.91 4.43 16.43
N GLY A 93 -5.46 3.90 15.27
CA GLY A 93 -5.97 4.27 13.96
C GLY A 93 -5.62 5.69 13.47
N ASN A 94 -4.72 6.39 14.17
CA ASN A 94 -4.32 7.77 13.85
C ASN A 94 -2.85 7.88 13.41
N ALA A 95 -2.20 6.76 13.14
CA ALA A 95 -0.81 6.75 12.69
C ALA A 95 -0.70 7.33 11.27
N ILE A 96 0.17 8.32 11.10
CA ILE A 96 0.51 8.91 9.80
C ILE A 96 1.90 8.41 9.41
N GLY A 97 2.01 7.82 8.24
CA GLY A 97 3.25 7.22 7.75
C GLY A 97 3.50 5.82 8.31
N LYS A 98 4.75 5.39 8.31
CA LYS A 98 5.18 4.06 8.76
C LYS A 98 5.91 4.14 10.09
N LEU A 99 5.58 3.21 10.97
CA LEU A 99 6.31 2.96 12.20
C LEU A 99 7.28 1.80 11.95
N VAL A 100 8.54 2.01 12.27
CA VAL A 100 9.62 1.04 12.06
C VAL A 100 10.26 0.72 13.40
N LEU A 101 10.53 -0.56 13.63
CA LEU A 101 11.39 -1.01 14.73
C LEU A 101 12.73 -1.45 14.15
N SER A 102 13.83 -1.02 14.75
CA SER A 102 15.17 -1.36 14.30
C SER A 102 16.06 -1.83 15.45
N ASP A 103 17.08 -2.58 15.08
CA ASP A 103 18.13 -3.11 15.94
C ASP A 103 17.60 -3.96 17.12
N TRP A 104 18.23 -5.08 17.35
CA TRP A 104 17.90 -5.96 18.48
C TRP A 104 18.55 -5.46 19.78
N ALA A 105 17.88 -5.67 20.92
CA ALA A 105 18.42 -5.39 22.24
C ALA A 105 19.52 -6.36 22.63
#